data_8fad01b1b719da93999e6bee2232d2e8
#
_entry.id   8fad01b1b719da93999e6bee2232d2e8
#
_cell.length_a   1.000
_cell.length_b   1.000
_cell.length_c   1.000
_cell.angle_alpha   90.00
_cell.angle_beta   90.00
_cell.angle_gamma   90.00
#
_symmetry.space_group_name_H-M   'P 1'
#
loop_
_entity.id
_entity.type
_entity.pdbx_description
1 polymer ?
#
loop_
_entity_poly.entity_id
_entity_poly.type
_entity_poly.pdbx_seq_one_letter_code
_entity_poly.pdbx_strand_id
1 'polypeptide(L)'
;MTRGAETPCRKTLGVDIKLMNKRVILFISCLLVILFGLVILASCIAPALTAAEVEDGIYSQVNKLRQDTGLTALTRDPNLDGLARQFSASELSKGVEEATELHYLLHNSWWVSYTGGSPRLVEGTAQEQVEYCFKNNDLRGAILRSEARATGVGVAIVGNKVYYTQVFDVLNAASGNGEPVRLSENAQASDVSWEQVKEFVVKDDTNAHLYILDSFVCADFAALLHNRAEAAGKKTAYVSVDFAEGPAHALNAFNTTDRGLVYIDCTGQGFQTPTSGGSLDGQDIYGEYDKVAYVVVGRAYGLIALDKAASFDYGFYEQWMQQWADYKAKIDLYNQGSLTYKERQALRNEIEALRAILGDYHWEPLGIVTRVNIHW
;
A
#
# COMPACT_ATOMS: atom_id res chain seq x y z
N MET A 1 73.20 -22.02 -54.57
CA MET A 1 72.01 -21.64 -55.33
C MET A 1 70.90 -21.49 -54.25
N THR A 2 70.34 -20.42 -53.92
CA THR A 2 69.80 -19.27 -54.64
C THR A 2 69.38 -18.20 -53.61
N ARG A 3 69.75 -16.97 -53.81
CA ARG A 3 69.03 -15.67 -53.62
C ARG A 3 67.98 -15.60 -52.51
N GLY A 4 68.10 -14.85 -51.47
CA GLY A 4 68.21 -13.40 -51.39
C GLY A 4 66.87 -12.70 -51.66
N ALA A 5 66.07 -12.32 -50.57
CA ALA A 5 64.97 -11.38 -50.71
C ALA A 5 65.08 -10.33 -49.57
N GLU A 6 65.42 -9.16 -50.04
CA GLU A 6 65.52 -7.92 -49.18
C GLU A 6 64.14 -7.46 -48.78
N THR A 7 63.97 -7.11 -47.49
CA THR A 7 62.81 -6.41 -46.96
C THR A 7 62.99 -4.89 -47.08
N PRO A 8 61.97 -4.13 -47.49
CA PRO A 8 62.11 -2.69 -47.66
C PRO A 8 62.04 -1.96 -46.31
N CYS A 9 62.93 -1.07 -46.15
CA CYS A 9 63.13 -0.12 -45.07
C CYS A 9 61.87 0.75 -44.84
N ARG A 10 61.31 0.72 -43.61
CA ARG A 10 60.23 1.60 -43.15
C ARG A 10 60.83 2.97 -42.87
N LYS A 11 60.57 3.97 -43.71
CA LYS A 11 60.84 5.39 -43.43
C LYS A 11 59.98 5.87 -42.28
N THR A 12 60.55 6.05 -41.13
CA THR A 12 60.00 6.87 -40.03
C THR A 12 60.06 8.33 -40.43
N LEU A 13 58.87 8.97 -40.56
CA LEU A 13 58.76 10.42 -40.64
C LEU A 13 59.19 10.98 -39.29
N GLY A 14 60.45 11.30 -39.13
CA GLY A 14 60.95 12.12 -38.06
C GLY A 14 60.57 13.58 -38.36
N VAL A 15 59.60 14.12 -37.64
CA VAL A 15 59.35 15.55 -37.66
C VAL A 15 60.50 16.23 -36.96
N ASP A 16 61.28 17.00 -37.73
CA ASP A 16 62.47 17.70 -37.26
C ASP A 16 62.03 18.94 -36.41
N ILE A 17 61.94 18.76 -35.09
CA ILE A 17 61.49 19.80 -34.11
C ILE A 17 62.49 20.97 -33.98
N LYS A 18 63.65 20.90 -34.61
CA LYS A 18 64.71 21.89 -34.51
C LYS A 18 64.45 23.19 -35.29
N LEU A 19 63.48 23.24 -36.17
CA LEU A 19 63.21 24.43 -36.99
C LEU A 19 61.98 25.24 -36.59
N MET A 20 61.28 24.84 -35.55
CA MET A 20 60.09 25.58 -35.09
C MET A 20 60.55 26.81 -34.30
N ASN A 21 60.11 28.00 -34.77
CA ASN A 21 60.37 29.29 -34.13
C ASN A 21 59.82 29.26 -32.69
N LYS A 22 60.62 29.67 -31.69
CA LYS A 22 60.21 29.68 -30.27
C LYS A 22 58.81 30.31 -30.01
N ARG A 23 58.42 31.26 -30.84
CA ARG A 23 57.06 31.86 -30.78
C ARG A 23 55.96 30.90 -31.17
N VAL A 24 56.18 29.99 -32.15
CA VAL A 24 55.22 28.97 -32.56
C VAL A 24 55.07 27.89 -31.51
N ILE A 25 56.20 27.49 -30.87
CA ILE A 25 56.17 26.51 -29.77
C ILE A 25 55.41 27.08 -28.57
N LEU A 26 55.64 28.34 -28.23
CA LEU A 26 54.93 29.00 -27.14
C LEU A 26 53.40 29.11 -27.43
N PHE A 27 53.04 29.43 -28.70
CA PHE A 27 51.63 29.49 -29.11
C PHE A 27 50.93 28.15 -29.06
N ILE A 28 51.55 27.06 -29.52
CA ILE A 28 51.02 25.70 -29.43
C ILE A 28 50.93 25.26 -27.99
N SER A 29 51.88 25.56 -27.12
CA SER A 29 51.83 25.24 -25.69
C SER A 29 50.70 25.99 -24.98
N CYS A 30 50.52 27.29 -25.26
CA CYS A 30 49.40 28.05 -24.72
C CYS A 30 48.04 27.52 -25.20
N LEU A 31 47.93 27.15 -26.50
CA LEU A 31 46.71 26.60 -27.06
C LEU A 31 46.38 25.23 -26.44
N LEU A 32 47.39 24.39 -26.21
CA LEU A 32 47.21 23.08 -25.52
C LEU A 32 46.79 23.25 -24.06
N VAL A 33 47.34 24.23 -23.35
CA VAL A 33 46.98 24.55 -21.96
C VAL A 33 45.55 25.08 -21.89
N ILE A 34 45.13 25.91 -22.85
CA ILE A 34 43.77 26.43 -22.93
C ILE A 34 42.80 25.30 -23.31
N LEU A 35 43.14 24.44 -24.28
CA LEU A 35 42.33 23.29 -24.64
C LEU A 35 42.22 22.26 -23.49
N PHE A 36 43.31 22.00 -22.76
CA PHE A 36 43.31 21.14 -21.60
C PHE A 36 42.54 21.75 -20.44
N GLY A 37 42.65 23.07 -20.23
CA GLY A 37 41.84 23.83 -19.28
C GLY A 37 40.34 23.81 -19.62
N LEU A 38 39.99 23.93 -20.91
CA LEU A 38 38.60 23.83 -21.38
C LEU A 38 38.00 22.38 -21.24
N VAL A 39 38.83 21.36 -21.48
CA VAL A 39 38.44 19.96 -21.27
C VAL A 39 38.28 19.66 -19.79
N ILE A 40 39.11 20.18 -18.89
CA ILE A 40 38.97 20.03 -17.44
C ILE A 40 37.74 20.79 -16.95
N LEU A 41 37.45 21.99 -17.46
CA LEU A 41 36.25 22.75 -17.12
C LEU A 41 34.96 22.08 -17.63
N ALA A 42 35.02 21.48 -18.82
CA ALA A 42 33.87 20.71 -19.35
C ALA A 42 33.62 19.39 -18.58
N SER A 43 34.67 18.82 -17.96
CA SER A 43 34.55 17.58 -17.18
C SER A 43 34.06 17.80 -15.75
N CYS A 44 33.98 19.05 -15.29
CA CYS A 44 33.59 19.41 -13.93
C CYS A 44 32.12 19.88 -13.82
N ILE A 45 31.37 19.90 -14.91
CA ILE A 45 29.92 20.15 -14.84
C ILE A 45 29.23 18.79 -14.78
N ALA A 46 29.15 18.26 -13.60
CA ALA A 46 28.27 17.10 -13.40
C ALA A 46 26.85 17.45 -13.88
N PRO A 47 26.15 16.53 -14.56
CA PRO A 47 24.78 16.78 -15.01
C PRO A 47 23.90 17.10 -13.79
N ALA A 48 22.98 18.06 -13.96
CA ALA A 48 22.01 18.34 -12.92
C ALA A 48 21.15 17.08 -12.68
N LEU A 49 20.92 16.74 -11.41
CA LEU A 49 20.05 15.63 -11.05
C LEU A 49 18.62 15.85 -11.59
N THR A 50 18.02 14.79 -12.06
CA THR A 50 16.61 14.77 -12.41
C THR A 50 15.75 14.73 -11.13
N ALA A 51 14.48 15.12 -11.23
CA ALA A 51 13.55 15.00 -10.10
C ALA A 51 13.48 13.57 -9.57
N ALA A 52 13.46 12.58 -10.47
CA ALA A 52 13.43 11.16 -10.09
C ALA A 52 14.68 10.72 -9.31
N GLU A 53 15.86 11.14 -9.72
CA GLU A 53 17.10 10.82 -8.98
C GLU A 53 17.11 11.46 -7.58
N VAL A 54 16.54 12.67 -7.45
CA VAL A 54 16.38 13.31 -6.13
C VAL A 54 15.35 12.56 -5.27
N GLU A 55 14.21 12.15 -5.84
CA GLU A 55 13.21 11.34 -5.16
C GLU A 55 13.77 10.01 -4.64
N ASP A 56 14.51 9.29 -5.48
CA ASP A 56 15.16 8.03 -5.12
C ASP A 56 16.21 8.23 -4.02
N GLY A 57 16.96 9.30 -4.10
CA GLY A 57 17.94 9.69 -3.09
C GLY A 57 17.27 9.98 -1.75
N ILE A 58 16.20 10.76 -1.72
CA ILE A 58 15.43 11.08 -0.51
C ILE A 58 14.86 9.81 0.12
N TYR A 59 14.18 8.98 -0.67
CA TYR A 59 13.65 7.71 -0.21
C TYR A 59 14.72 6.83 0.45
N SER A 60 15.88 6.69 -0.20
CA SER A 60 17.00 5.90 0.30
C SER A 60 17.56 6.47 1.62
N GLN A 61 17.77 7.79 1.71
CA GLN A 61 18.31 8.44 2.89
C GLN A 61 17.34 8.37 4.09
N VAL A 62 16.04 8.56 3.86
CA VAL A 62 15.02 8.44 4.90
C VAL A 62 15.02 7.02 5.46
N ASN A 63 15.03 6.00 4.60
CA ASN A 63 15.04 4.61 5.04
C ASN A 63 16.34 4.25 5.78
N LYS A 64 17.48 4.78 5.32
CA LYS A 64 18.73 4.62 6.06
C LYS A 64 18.65 5.22 7.47
N LEU A 65 18.13 6.44 7.60
CA LEU A 65 17.95 7.09 8.90
C LEU A 65 17.01 6.31 9.82
N ARG A 66 15.91 5.79 9.28
CA ARG A 66 14.97 4.94 10.04
C ARG A 66 15.66 3.70 10.55
N GLN A 67 16.38 2.99 9.70
CA GLN A 67 17.15 1.80 10.10
C GLN A 67 18.24 2.12 11.16
N ASP A 68 18.98 3.22 10.97
CA ASP A 68 19.98 3.68 11.93
C ASP A 68 19.38 4.01 13.31
N THR A 69 18.08 4.32 13.37
CA THR A 69 17.33 4.57 14.62
C THR A 69 16.51 3.36 15.10
N GLY A 70 16.66 2.20 14.46
CA GLY A 70 15.95 0.96 14.85
C GLY A 70 14.52 0.86 14.36
N LEU A 71 14.10 1.72 13.42
CA LEU A 71 12.77 1.68 12.81
C LEU A 71 12.78 0.85 11.52
N THR A 72 11.63 0.25 11.21
CA THR A 72 11.41 -0.45 9.94
C THR A 72 11.52 0.53 8.76
N ALA A 73 12.11 0.08 7.66
CA ALA A 73 12.13 0.84 6.42
C ALA A 73 10.71 0.99 5.87
N LEU A 74 10.44 2.15 5.26
CA LEU A 74 9.17 2.42 4.60
C LEU A 74 9.13 1.75 3.23
N THR A 75 7.97 1.22 2.85
CA THR A 75 7.71 0.78 1.49
C THR A 75 7.42 2.00 0.60
N ARG A 76 7.93 2.01 -0.64
CA ARG A 76 7.59 3.08 -1.59
C ARG A 76 6.24 2.80 -2.23
N ASP A 77 5.32 3.77 -2.17
CA ASP A 77 4.00 3.69 -2.79
C ASP A 77 3.93 4.64 -4.00
N PRO A 78 3.76 4.11 -5.23
CA PRO A 78 3.66 4.92 -6.45
C PRO A 78 2.47 5.89 -6.46
N ASN A 79 1.37 5.60 -5.76
CA ASN A 79 0.23 6.50 -5.67
C ASN A 79 0.56 7.70 -4.78
N LEU A 80 1.23 7.45 -3.65
CA LEU A 80 1.74 8.51 -2.78
C LEU A 80 2.82 9.34 -3.47
N ASP A 81 3.71 8.72 -4.29
CA ASP A 81 4.64 9.45 -5.16
C ASP A 81 3.90 10.41 -6.09
N GLY A 82 2.83 9.94 -6.74
CA GLY A 82 1.99 10.74 -7.64
C GLY A 82 1.39 11.95 -6.93
N LEU A 83 0.81 11.78 -5.78
CA LEU A 83 0.24 12.86 -4.95
C LEU A 83 1.31 13.85 -4.51
N ALA A 84 2.45 13.36 -4.04
CA ALA A 84 3.57 14.19 -3.61
C ALA A 84 4.14 15.03 -4.76
N ARG A 85 4.29 14.44 -5.98
CA ARG A 85 4.72 15.16 -7.19
C ARG A 85 3.72 16.23 -7.59
N GLN A 86 2.43 15.90 -7.59
CA GLN A 86 1.37 16.85 -7.92
C GLN A 86 1.44 18.06 -6.99
N PHE A 87 1.56 17.84 -5.69
CA PHE A 87 1.66 18.93 -4.72
C PHE A 87 2.92 19.76 -4.92
N SER A 88 4.09 19.15 -5.05
CA SER A 88 5.36 19.87 -5.27
C SER A 88 5.33 20.72 -6.56
N ALA A 89 4.72 20.20 -7.62
CA ALA A 89 4.68 20.89 -8.93
C ALA A 89 3.59 21.95 -9.02
N SER A 90 2.42 21.72 -8.45
CA SER A 90 1.25 22.59 -8.66
C SER A 90 1.06 23.62 -7.55
N GLU A 91 1.34 23.28 -6.32
CA GLU A 91 1.04 24.10 -5.15
C GLU A 91 2.29 24.69 -4.49
N LEU A 92 3.19 23.84 -4.03
CA LEU A 92 4.40 24.28 -3.34
C LEU A 92 5.27 25.17 -4.22
N SER A 93 5.40 24.87 -5.51
CA SER A 93 6.16 25.70 -6.47
C SER A 93 5.55 27.09 -6.71
N LYS A 94 4.27 27.26 -6.38
CA LYS A 94 3.53 28.54 -6.46
C LYS A 94 3.47 29.29 -5.13
N GLY A 95 4.09 28.73 -4.07
CA GLY A 95 4.13 29.33 -2.75
C GLY A 95 2.93 28.99 -1.86
N VAL A 96 2.17 27.95 -2.19
CA VAL A 96 1.09 27.45 -1.34
C VAL A 96 1.69 26.43 -0.37
N GLU A 97 1.81 26.81 0.89
CA GLU A 97 2.38 25.95 1.94
C GLU A 97 1.33 25.03 2.58
N GLU A 98 0.06 25.40 2.53
CA GLU A 98 -1.05 24.60 3.05
C GLU A 98 -1.81 23.90 1.91
N ALA A 99 -1.69 22.59 1.88
CA ALA A 99 -2.36 21.74 0.91
C ALA A 99 -3.75 21.37 1.41
N THR A 100 -4.75 22.19 1.11
CA THR A 100 -6.13 21.90 1.48
C THR A 100 -6.62 20.60 0.81
N GLU A 101 -6.26 20.36 -0.45
CA GLU A 101 -6.61 19.11 -1.16
C GLU A 101 -5.86 17.89 -0.60
N LEU A 102 -4.56 17.99 -0.32
CA LEU A 102 -3.80 16.92 0.32
C LEU A 102 -4.38 16.59 1.70
N HIS A 103 -4.81 17.60 2.45
CA HIS A 103 -5.46 17.39 3.75
C HIS A 103 -6.77 16.62 3.63
N TYR A 104 -7.56 16.85 2.61
CA TYR A 104 -8.80 16.10 2.35
C TYR A 104 -8.57 14.69 1.82
N LEU A 105 -7.53 14.48 1.02
CA LEU A 105 -7.21 13.17 0.42
C LEU A 105 -6.47 12.24 1.39
N LEU A 106 -5.79 12.78 2.39
CA LEU A 106 -4.84 12.07 3.24
C LEU A 106 -5.26 12.10 4.73
N HIS A 107 -6.52 11.77 5.02
CA HIS A 107 -7.06 11.85 6.40
C HIS A 107 -6.26 11.03 7.45
N ASN A 108 -5.55 9.99 7.01
CA ASN A 108 -4.71 9.14 7.86
C ASN A 108 -3.23 9.19 7.48
N SER A 109 -2.84 10.20 6.73
CA SER A 109 -1.46 10.38 6.30
C SER A 109 -1.01 11.77 6.69
N TRP A 110 0.28 11.98 6.84
CA TRP A 110 0.82 13.30 6.93
C TRP A 110 1.99 13.48 5.97
N TRP A 111 2.36 14.71 5.78
CA TRP A 111 3.40 15.07 4.83
C TRP A 111 4.39 16.03 5.46
N VAL A 112 5.55 16.08 4.86
CA VAL A 112 6.53 17.13 5.04
C VAL A 112 6.80 17.77 3.69
N SER A 113 6.93 19.09 3.66
CA SER A 113 7.26 19.84 2.46
C SER A 113 8.48 20.70 2.71
N TYR A 114 9.29 20.88 1.69
CA TYR A 114 10.46 21.71 1.76
C TYR A 114 10.74 22.39 0.41
N THR A 115 11.10 23.65 0.49
CA THR A 115 11.58 24.43 -0.66
C THR A 115 13.05 24.82 -0.41
N GLY A 116 13.95 24.33 -1.24
CA GLY A 116 15.37 24.65 -1.04
C GLY A 116 16.24 24.34 -2.22
N GLY A 117 17.50 24.66 -2.04
CA GLY A 117 18.65 24.22 -2.80
C GLY A 117 18.68 24.46 -4.30
N SER A 118 19.89 24.41 -4.86
CA SER A 118 20.11 24.40 -6.30
C SER A 118 20.14 22.96 -6.82
N PRO A 119 19.46 22.59 -7.92
CA PRO A 119 19.56 21.26 -8.52
C PRO A 119 20.95 20.91 -9.04
N ARG A 120 21.91 21.83 -8.91
CA ARG A 120 23.32 21.67 -9.32
C ARG A 120 24.20 21.09 -8.23
N LEU A 121 23.73 20.89 -7.04
CA LEU A 121 24.48 20.27 -5.95
C LEU A 121 24.31 18.75 -6.03
N VAL A 122 25.14 18.14 -6.78
CA VAL A 122 24.99 16.90 -7.49
C VAL A 122 25.04 15.64 -6.63
N GLU A 123 25.82 15.60 -5.59
CA GLU A 123 25.88 14.43 -4.68
C GLU A 123 25.18 14.69 -3.34
N GLY A 124 24.95 15.94 -3.02
CA GLY A 124 24.39 16.38 -1.74
C GLY A 124 22.90 16.64 -1.75
N THR A 125 22.23 16.82 -2.91
CA THR A 125 20.89 17.40 -2.91
C THR A 125 19.88 16.57 -2.13
N ALA A 126 19.82 15.25 -2.34
CA ALA A 126 18.92 14.38 -1.58
C ALA A 126 19.35 14.29 -0.11
N GLN A 127 20.65 14.13 0.16
CA GLN A 127 21.20 14.08 1.49
C GLN A 127 21.00 15.41 2.22
N GLU A 128 21.24 16.54 1.58
CA GLU A 128 21.02 17.87 2.16
C GLU A 128 19.55 18.12 2.52
N GLN A 129 18.62 17.69 1.66
CA GLN A 129 17.18 17.80 1.92
C GLN A 129 16.79 16.98 3.16
N VAL A 130 17.24 15.73 3.22
CA VAL A 130 16.95 14.84 4.35
C VAL A 130 17.63 15.34 5.62
N GLU A 131 18.88 15.82 5.55
CA GLU A 131 19.59 16.42 6.70
C GLU A 131 18.89 17.68 7.21
N TYR A 132 18.36 18.51 6.31
CA TYR A 132 17.56 19.67 6.70
C TYR A 132 16.29 19.23 7.46
N CYS A 133 15.53 18.32 6.89
CA CYS A 133 14.34 17.77 7.53
C CYS A 133 14.69 17.13 8.87
N PHE A 134 15.82 16.45 8.96
CA PHE A 134 16.27 15.79 10.19
C PHE A 134 16.73 16.77 11.29
N LYS A 135 17.28 17.94 10.90
CA LYS A 135 17.65 19.02 11.83
C LYS A 135 16.45 19.82 12.35
N ASN A 136 15.35 19.81 11.59
CA ASN A 136 14.09 20.41 12.01
C ASN A 136 13.30 19.40 12.85
N ASN A 137 13.01 19.73 14.11
CA ASN A 137 12.38 18.78 15.03
C ASN A 137 11.01 18.30 14.57
N ASP A 138 10.21 19.17 13.94
CA ASP A 138 8.86 18.83 13.49
C ASP A 138 8.91 17.87 12.30
N LEU A 139 9.77 18.15 11.33
CA LEU A 139 9.98 17.30 10.15
C LEU A 139 10.64 15.97 10.53
N ARG A 140 11.60 16.01 11.48
CA ARG A 140 12.20 14.79 12.03
C ARG A 140 11.17 13.88 12.69
N GLY A 141 10.24 14.47 13.46
CA GLY A 141 9.13 13.73 14.07
C GLY A 141 8.29 12.99 13.05
N ALA A 142 8.04 13.59 11.88
CA ALA A 142 7.30 12.96 10.80
C ALA A 142 8.08 11.78 10.18
N ILE A 143 9.37 11.96 9.89
CA ILE A 143 10.23 10.93 9.27
C ILE A 143 10.40 9.71 10.20
N LEU A 144 10.49 9.94 11.50
CA LEU A 144 10.80 8.91 12.50
C LEU A 144 9.54 8.35 13.21
N ARG A 145 8.36 8.54 12.65
CA ARG A 145 7.18 7.88 13.20
C ARG A 145 7.25 6.37 13.05
N SER A 146 7.06 5.67 14.15
CA SER A 146 7.04 4.21 14.18
C SER A 146 5.87 3.63 13.42
N GLU A 147 4.76 4.37 13.35
CA GLU A 147 3.50 3.99 12.72
C GLU A 147 3.52 4.15 11.20
N ALA A 148 4.48 4.92 10.66
CA ALA A 148 4.62 5.08 9.21
C ALA A 148 5.12 3.78 8.56
N ARG A 149 4.49 3.37 7.47
CA ARG A 149 4.69 2.09 6.80
C ARG A 149 5.12 2.25 5.36
N ALA A 150 4.40 3.09 4.63
CA ALA A 150 4.71 3.43 3.27
C ALA A 150 4.98 4.93 3.14
N THR A 151 5.64 5.31 2.06
CA THR A 151 5.91 6.71 1.74
C THR A 151 5.91 6.92 0.24
N GLY A 152 5.45 8.10 -0.17
CA GLY A 152 5.67 8.65 -1.50
C GLY A 152 6.53 9.90 -1.43
N VAL A 153 7.41 10.06 -2.39
CA VAL A 153 8.29 11.23 -2.52
C VAL A 153 8.02 11.91 -3.85
N GLY A 154 7.75 13.20 -3.81
CA GLY A 154 7.53 14.02 -4.99
C GLY A 154 8.46 15.23 -5.02
N VAL A 155 9.17 15.38 -6.13
CA VAL A 155 10.09 16.50 -6.37
C VAL A 155 9.69 17.26 -7.62
N ALA A 156 9.65 18.58 -7.52
CA ALA A 156 9.58 19.48 -8.66
C ALA A 156 10.83 20.37 -8.71
N ILE A 157 11.40 20.50 -9.90
CA ILE A 157 12.55 21.41 -10.15
C ILE A 157 12.06 22.54 -11.01
N VAL A 158 12.07 23.77 -10.47
CA VAL A 158 11.66 24.98 -11.17
C VAL A 158 12.81 26.00 -11.14
N GLY A 159 13.41 26.20 -12.30
CA GLY A 159 14.61 27.05 -12.41
C GLY A 159 15.78 26.46 -11.63
N ASN A 160 16.19 27.16 -10.57
CA ASN A 160 17.26 26.73 -9.68
C ASN A 160 16.80 26.28 -8.28
N LYS A 161 15.49 26.04 -8.12
CA LYS A 161 14.89 25.61 -6.86
C LYS A 161 14.37 24.19 -6.96
N VAL A 162 14.52 23.46 -5.88
CA VAL A 162 13.94 22.12 -5.67
C VAL A 162 12.80 22.25 -4.70
N TYR A 163 11.64 21.76 -5.08
CA TYR A 163 10.45 21.63 -4.24
C TYR A 163 10.25 20.17 -3.94
N TYR A 164 10.14 19.84 -2.68
CA TYR A 164 10.09 18.48 -2.19
C TYR A 164 8.89 18.30 -1.28
N THR A 165 8.15 17.21 -1.50
CA THR A 165 7.10 16.76 -0.63
C THR A 165 7.28 15.26 -0.38
N GLN A 166 7.17 14.85 0.85
CA GLN A 166 7.12 13.45 1.25
C GLN A 166 5.82 13.20 2.00
N VAL A 167 5.06 12.23 1.56
CA VAL A 167 3.82 11.77 2.15
C VAL A 167 4.08 10.45 2.84
N PHE A 168 3.53 10.29 4.05
CA PHE A 168 3.65 9.07 4.82
C PHE A 168 2.28 8.45 5.00
N ASP A 169 2.15 7.20 4.65
CA ASP A 169 1.01 6.39 5.06
C ASP A 169 1.20 5.95 6.52
N VAL A 170 0.21 6.24 7.31
CA VAL A 170 0.19 5.94 8.74
C VAL A 170 -1.07 5.16 9.03
N LEU A 171 -0.90 3.96 9.56
CA LEU A 171 -2.02 3.20 10.07
C LEU A 171 -2.49 3.83 11.39
N ASN A 172 -3.52 4.66 11.31
CA ASN A 172 -4.14 5.26 12.50
C ASN A 172 -5.21 4.31 13.07
N ALA A 173 -4.76 3.14 13.52
CA ALA A 173 -5.63 2.15 14.15
C ALA A 173 -5.07 1.78 15.52
N ALA A 174 -5.96 1.68 16.50
CA ALA A 174 -5.65 1.24 17.83
C ALA A 174 -6.24 -0.16 18.07
N SER A 175 -5.49 -0.98 18.77
CA SER A 175 -5.93 -2.22 19.39
C SER A 175 -7.00 -1.95 20.46
N GLY A 176 -7.76 -2.97 20.85
CA GLY A 176 -8.76 -2.84 21.91
C GLY A 176 -8.22 -2.31 23.22
N ASN A 177 -6.94 -2.54 23.52
CA ASN A 177 -6.28 -2.01 24.72
C ASN A 177 -5.75 -0.57 24.58
N GLY A 178 -6.01 0.08 23.43
CA GLY A 178 -5.58 1.45 23.14
C GLY A 178 -4.17 1.57 22.56
N GLU A 179 -3.39 0.48 22.46
CA GLU A 179 -2.08 0.52 21.83
C GLU A 179 -2.19 0.60 20.31
N PRO A 180 -1.24 1.25 19.61
CA PRO A 180 -1.23 1.26 18.16
C PRO A 180 -1.17 -0.14 17.56
N VAL A 181 -1.99 -0.41 16.56
CA VAL A 181 -1.92 -1.66 15.78
C VAL A 181 -0.55 -1.77 15.12
N ARG A 182 0.05 -2.95 15.24
CA ARG A 182 1.36 -3.27 14.65
C ARG A 182 1.19 -4.36 13.62
N LEU A 183 1.53 -4.05 12.38
CA LEU A 183 1.56 -5.00 11.30
C LEU A 183 3.00 -5.43 11.00
N SER A 184 3.18 -6.66 10.57
CA SER A 184 4.47 -7.23 10.19
C SER A 184 4.46 -7.47 8.70
N GLU A 185 5.31 -6.77 7.95
CA GLU A 185 5.45 -6.94 6.51
C GLU A 185 6.47 -8.04 6.19
N ASN A 186 6.17 -8.82 5.16
CA ASN A 186 7.11 -9.78 4.59
C ASN A 186 7.43 -9.41 3.14
N ALA A 187 8.62 -8.90 2.89
CA ALA A 187 9.07 -8.52 1.55
C ALA A 187 9.07 -9.69 0.53
N GLN A 188 8.91 -10.93 0.98
CA GLN A 188 8.80 -12.13 0.15
C GLN A 188 7.33 -12.54 -0.07
N ALA A 189 6.38 -11.91 0.60
CA ALA A 189 4.96 -12.18 0.40
C ALA A 189 4.52 -11.73 -1.00
N SER A 190 3.62 -12.49 -1.59
CA SER A 190 3.12 -12.24 -2.95
C SER A 190 1.62 -12.46 -3.03
N ASP A 191 1.01 -11.87 -4.05
CA ASP A 191 -0.38 -12.13 -4.39
C ASP A 191 -0.56 -13.62 -4.70
N VAL A 192 -1.64 -14.21 -4.22
CA VAL A 192 -1.97 -15.64 -4.37
C VAL A 192 -3.35 -15.82 -4.99
N SER A 193 -3.71 -17.04 -5.42
CA SER A 193 -5.04 -17.31 -5.94
C SER A 193 -6.10 -17.28 -4.84
N TRP A 194 -7.37 -17.07 -5.24
CA TRP A 194 -8.49 -17.14 -4.30
C TRP A 194 -8.54 -18.45 -3.51
N GLU A 195 -8.28 -19.57 -4.15
CA GLU A 195 -8.29 -20.87 -3.46
C GLU A 195 -7.20 -20.95 -2.37
N GLN A 196 -6.02 -20.37 -2.63
CA GLN A 196 -4.95 -20.30 -1.63
C GLN A 196 -5.28 -19.35 -0.47
N VAL A 197 -6.00 -18.24 -0.74
CA VAL A 197 -6.54 -17.37 0.32
C VAL A 197 -7.53 -18.15 1.16
N LYS A 198 -8.50 -18.81 0.52
CA LYS A 198 -9.53 -19.58 1.21
C LYS A 198 -8.96 -20.71 2.07
N GLU A 199 -8.01 -21.49 1.53
CA GLU A 199 -7.32 -22.53 2.29
C GLU A 199 -6.57 -21.98 3.51
N PHE A 200 -5.97 -20.81 3.38
CA PHE A 200 -5.26 -20.17 4.47
C PHE A 200 -6.25 -19.71 5.55
N VAL A 201 -7.26 -18.94 5.16
CA VAL A 201 -8.26 -18.36 6.08
C VAL A 201 -8.99 -19.46 6.85
N VAL A 202 -9.43 -20.54 6.19
CA VAL A 202 -10.10 -21.67 6.84
C VAL A 202 -9.23 -22.40 7.86
N LYS A 203 -7.90 -22.39 7.68
CA LYS A 203 -6.95 -23.02 8.62
C LYS A 203 -6.48 -22.08 9.72
N ASP A 204 -6.63 -20.79 9.52
CA ASP A 204 -6.25 -19.78 10.49
C ASP A 204 -7.31 -19.67 11.59
N ASP A 205 -6.89 -19.63 12.83
CA ASP A 205 -7.81 -19.58 13.98
C ASP A 205 -8.07 -18.17 14.51
N THR A 206 -7.80 -17.12 13.70
CA THR A 206 -8.04 -15.73 14.10
C THR A 206 -9.49 -15.52 14.49
N ASN A 207 -10.43 -16.07 13.74
CA ASN A 207 -11.88 -16.01 14.01
C ASN A 207 -12.33 -16.72 15.29
N ALA A 208 -11.47 -17.58 15.87
CA ALA A 208 -11.75 -18.28 17.13
C ALA A 208 -11.57 -17.39 18.37
N HIS A 209 -10.91 -16.23 18.23
CA HIS A 209 -10.78 -15.29 19.31
C HIS A 209 -12.14 -14.65 19.64
N LEU A 210 -12.34 -14.33 20.92
CA LEU A 210 -13.52 -13.59 21.35
C LEU A 210 -13.33 -12.09 21.09
N TYR A 211 -14.36 -11.44 20.60
CA TYR A 211 -14.41 -9.98 20.55
C TYR A 211 -14.64 -9.42 21.95
N ILE A 212 -13.66 -8.70 22.48
CA ILE A 212 -13.70 -8.13 23.83
C ILE A 212 -13.40 -6.66 23.72
N LEU A 213 -14.38 -5.81 24.03
CA LEU A 213 -14.19 -4.36 24.15
C LEU A 213 -13.02 -4.09 25.10
N ASP A 214 -12.24 -3.06 24.83
CA ASP A 214 -11.06 -2.66 25.59
C ASP A 214 -9.91 -3.71 25.68
N SER A 215 -9.96 -4.75 24.82
CA SER A 215 -8.92 -5.78 24.79
C SER A 215 -8.64 -6.32 23.38
N PHE A 216 -9.63 -6.89 22.70
CA PHE A 216 -9.47 -7.52 21.39
C PHE A 216 -10.66 -7.22 20.49
N VAL A 217 -10.52 -6.23 19.61
CA VAL A 217 -11.57 -5.68 18.75
C VAL A 217 -11.28 -5.96 17.27
N CYS A 218 -12.13 -5.49 16.36
CA CYS A 218 -11.95 -5.71 14.92
C CYS A 218 -10.54 -5.34 14.40
N ALA A 219 -9.93 -4.30 14.97
CA ALA A 219 -8.56 -3.92 14.65
C ALA A 219 -7.53 -5.00 14.99
N ASP A 220 -7.72 -5.71 16.11
CA ASP A 220 -6.84 -6.81 16.54
C ASP A 220 -7.03 -8.05 15.66
N PHE A 221 -8.27 -8.38 15.31
CA PHE A 221 -8.55 -9.46 14.37
C PHE A 221 -7.88 -9.21 13.02
N ALA A 222 -8.06 -8.03 12.45
CA ALA A 222 -7.49 -7.67 11.18
C ALA A 222 -5.95 -7.67 11.22
N ALA A 223 -5.34 -7.17 12.32
CA ALA A 223 -3.90 -7.19 12.49
C ALA A 223 -3.33 -8.61 12.65
N LEU A 224 -4.03 -9.47 13.39
CA LEU A 224 -3.60 -10.85 13.62
C LEU A 224 -3.61 -11.64 12.31
N LEU A 225 -4.72 -11.57 11.54
CA LEU A 225 -4.81 -12.24 10.24
C LEU A 225 -3.76 -11.70 9.26
N HIS A 226 -3.58 -10.38 9.21
CA HIS A 226 -2.54 -9.75 8.40
C HIS A 226 -1.16 -10.35 8.69
N ASN A 227 -0.73 -10.29 9.94
CA ASN A 227 0.60 -10.73 10.35
C ASN A 227 0.84 -12.22 10.07
N ARG A 228 -0.20 -13.05 10.22
CA ARG A 228 -0.14 -14.49 9.92
C ARG A 228 -0.09 -14.76 8.42
N ALA A 229 -0.87 -14.03 7.61
CA ALA A 229 -0.85 -14.16 6.15
C ALA A 229 0.52 -13.74 5.59
N GLU A 230 1.06 -12.61 6.03
CA GLU A 230 2.39 -12.14 5.66
C GLU A 230 3.47 -13.16 6.06
N ALA A 231 3.43 -13.69 7.29
CA ALA A 231 4.35 -14.73 7.74
C ALA A 231 4.24 -16.01 6.90
N ALA A 232 3.05 -16.33 6.37
CA ALA A 232 2.81 -17.43 5.46
C ALA A 232 3.14 -17.11 3.98
N GLY A 233 3.76 -15.95 3.71
CA GLY A 233 4.16 -15.51 2.37
C GLY A 233 3.00 -15.09 1.46
N LYS A 234 1.85 -14.74 2.03
CA LYS A 234 0.66 -14.27 1.32
C LYS A 234 0.49 -12.78 1.57
N LYS A 235 0.66 -11.99 0.51
CA LYS A 235 0.49 -10.55 0.60
C LYS A 235 -0.95 -10.20 0.95
N THR A 236 -1.12 -9.43 2.02
CA THR A 236 -2.43 -9.01 2.49
C THR A 236 -2.42 -7.56 2.96
N ALA A 237 -3.54 -6.89 2.85
CA ALA A 237 -3.70 -5.53 3.37
C ALA A 237 -4.51 -5.54 4.67
N TYR A 238 -4.19 -4.60 5.54
CA TYR A 238 -5.10 -4.16 6.59
C TYR A 238 -6.05 -3.12 6.01
N VAL A 239 -7.34 -3.25 6.27
CA VAL A 239 -8.37 -2.35 5.74
C VAL A 239 -9.14 -1.72 6.87
N SER A 240 -9.29 -0.40 6.83
CA SER A 240 -10.22 0.33 7.68
C SER A 240 -11.40 0.84 6.87
N VAL A 241 -12.60 0.71 7.42
CA VAL A 241 -13.86 1.13 6.82
C VAL A 241 -14.57 2.09 7.77
N ASP A 242 -14.87 3.29 7.28
CA ASP A 242 -15.70 4.25 8.01
C ASP A 242 -17.16 4.15 7.55
N PHE A 243 -18.08 4.30 8.48
CA PHE A 243 -19.50 4.30 8.22
C PHE A 243 -20.11 5.69 8.37
N ALA A 244 -21.30 5.90 7.79
CA ALA A 244 -22.06 7.14 7.96
C ALA A 244 -22.46 7.36 9.44
N GLU A 245 -22.69 6.26 10.15
CA GLU A 245 -23.04 6.25 11.56
C GLU A 245 -22.33 5.10 12.26
N GLY A 246 -21.97 5.28 13.53
CA GLY A 246 -21.31 4.26 14.34
C GLY A 246 -19.78 4.26 14.23
N PRO A 247 -19.11 3.31 14.89
CA PRO A 247 -17.66 3.19 14.90
C PRO A 247 -17.16 2.64 13.57
N ALA A 248 -15.90 2.99 13.22
CA ALA A 248 -15.19 2.37 12.12
C ALA A 248 -14.98 0.86 12.34
N HIS A 249 -14.75 0.13 11.26
CA HIS A 249 -14.49 -1.31 11.28
C HIS A 249 -13.15 -1.63 10.60
N ALA A 250 -12.55 -2.75 10.99
CA ALA A 250 -11.30 -3.23 10.40
C ALA A 250 -11.44 -4.66 9.90
N LEU A 251 -10.83 -4.94 8.76
CA LEU A 251 -10.82 -6.22 8.08
C LEU A 251 -9.56 -6.37 7.22
N ASN A 252 -9.46 -7.41 6.41
CA ASN A 252 -8.34 -7.63 5.52
C ASN A 252 -8.74 -7.62 4.05
N ALA A 253 -7.78 -7.37 3.17
CA ALA A 253 -7.94 -7.53 1.74
C ALA A 253 -6.79 -8.32 1.13
N PHE A 254 -7.11 -9.13 0.12
CA PHE A 254 -6.16 -9.87 -0.70
C PHE A 254 -6.35 -9.49 -2.16
N ASN A 255 -5.27 -9.11 -2.83
CA ASN A 255 -5.29 -8.91 -4.27
C ASN A 255 -5.01 -10.26 -4.94
N THR A 256 -6.08 -11.02 -5.24
CA THR A 256 -5.92 -12.38 -5.77
C THR A 256 -5.53 -12.38 -7.24
N THR A 257 -4.71 -13.36 -7.64
CA THR A 257 -4.22 -13.48 -9.03
C THR A 257 -5.29 -13.87 -10.05
N ASP A 258 -6.44 -14.36 -9.59
CA ASP A 258 -7.51 -14.93 -10.43
C ASP A 258 -8.88 -14.29 -10.23
N ARG A 259 -9.11 -13.55 -9.14
CA ARG A 259 -10.41 -12.96 -8.79
C ARG A 259 -10.33 -11.46 -8.48
N GLY A 260 -9.13 -10.84 -8.52
CA GLY A 260 -8.92 -9.46 -8.14
C GLY A 260 -9.00 -9.25 -6.62
N LEU A 261 -9.39 -8.05 -6.22
CA LEU A 261 -9.45 -7.65 -4.80
C LEU A 261 -10.61 -8.34 -4.08
N VAL A 262 -10.29 -9.04 -3.01
CA VAL A 262 -11.26 -9.73 -2.14
C VAL A 262 -11.08 -9.24 -0.72
N TYR A 263 -12.17 -8.90 -0.06
CA TYR A 263 -12.20 -8.50 1.34
C TYR A 263 -12.59 -9.67 2.23
N ILE A 264 -11.82 -9.90 3.29
CA ILE A 264 -12.06 -10.95 4.30
C ILE A 264 -12.26 -10.32 5.66
N ASP A 265 -13.39 -10.63 6.27
CA ASP A 265 -13.71 -10.26 7.64
C ASP A 265 -13.69 -11.51 8.52
N CYS A 266 -12.62 -11.65 9.31
CA CYS A 266 -12.44 -12.73 10.26
C CYS A 266 -12.82 -12.33 11.71
N THR A 267 -13.51 -11.20 11.89
CA THR A 267 -13.94 -10.76 13.22
C THR A 267 -14.82 -11.83 13.84
N GLY A 268 -14.35 -12.39 14.96
CA GLY A 268 -15.02 -13.48 15.69
C GLY A 268 -16.31 -13.03 16.36
N GLN A 269 -16.89 -13.91 17.15
CA GLN A 269 -18.13 -13.64 17.86
C GLN A 269 -18.00 -12.45 18.80
N GLY A 270 -18.73 -11.38 18.49
CA GLY A 270 -18.98 -10.32 19.48
C GLY A 270 -19.81 -10.86 20.66
N PHE A 271 -19.93 -10.07 21.68
CA PHE A 271 -20.53 -10.24 23.02
C PHE A 271 -21.92 -10.91 23.09
N GLN A 272 -22.39 -11.56 22.09
CA GLN A 272 -23.62 -12.32 22.15
C GLN A 272 -23.28 -13.68 22.75
N THR A 273 -23.51 -13.78 24.06
CA THR A 273 -23.87 -15.09 24.63
C THR A 273 -24.71 -15.82 23.61
N PRO A 274 -24.41 -17.11 23.32
CA PRO A 274 -25.28 -17.91 22.46
C PRO A 274 -26.69 -17.79 23.02
N THR A 275 -27.53 -16.98 22.40
CA THR A 275 -28.94 -16.96 22.75
C THR A 275 -29.46 -18.32 22.29
N SER A 276 -29.47 -19.22 23.26
CA SER A 276 -30.31 -20.39 23.34
C SER A 276 -30.39 -21.25 22.07
N GLY A 277 -29.67 -22.34 22.03
CA GLY A 277 -30.14 -23.55 21.38
C GLY A 277 -29.25 -24.16 20.30
N GLY A 278 -28.13 -23.59 19.97
CA GLY A 278 -27.12 -24.28 19.17
C GLY A 278 -26.11 -24.92 20.09
N SER A 279 -26.27 -26.18 20.46
CA SER A 279 -25.17 -27.00 20.94
C SER A 279 -24.18 -27.10 19.78
N LEU A 280 -23.07 -26.39 19.92
CA LEU A 280 -21.91 -26.57 19.07
C LEU A 280 -21.19 -27.81 19.63
N ASP A 281 -21.68 -28.98 19.24
CA ASP A 281 -21.08 -30.27 19.58
C ASP A 281 -19.68 -30.34 18.94
N GLY A 282 -18.68 -29.68 19.54
CA GLY A 282 -17.26 -29.95 19.33
C GLY A 282 -16.71 -30.00 17.90
N GLN A 283 -17.49 -29.58 16.89
CA GLN A 283 -16.99 -29.46 15.53
C GLN A 283 -16.30 -28.11 15.37
N ASP A 284 -15.15 -28.13 14.73
CA ASP A 284 -14.40 -26.94 14.35
C ASP A 284 -15.25 -26.01 13.47
N ILE A 285 -15.89 -25.03 14.10
CA ILE A 285 -16.76 -24.05 13.45
C ILE A 285 -15.97 -22.82 12.96
N TYR A 286 -14.65 -22.90 12.97
CA TYR A 286 -13.79 -21.77 12.61
C TYR A 286 -14.12 -21.17 11.24
N GLY A 287 -14.39 -21.99 10.24
CA GLY A 287 -14.79 -21.54 8.91
C GLY A 287 -16.13 -20.82 8.83
N GLU A 288 -17.03 -20.99 9.81
CA GLU A 288 -18.36 -20.36 9.81
C GLU A 288 -18.32 -18.87 10.16
N TYR A 289 -17.26 -18.43 10.82
CA TYR A 289 -17.07 -17.02 11.19
C TYR A 289 -16.23 -16.23 10.21
N ASP A 290 -15.57 -16.90 9.28
CA ASP A 290 -14.89 -16.22 8.20
C ASP A 290 -15.88 -15.79 7.13
N LYS A 291 -15.82 -14.55 6.75
CA LYS A 291 -16.76 -13.93 5.84
C LYS A 291 -16.04 -13.23 4.71
N VAL A 292 -16.60 -13.29 3.53
CA VAL A 292 -16.33 -12.34 2.47
C VAL A 292 -17.12 -11.07 2.76
N ALA A 293 -16.43 -9.95 2.81
CA ALA A 293 -17.04 -8.64 2.97
C ALA A 293 -17.27 -7.97 1.62
N TYR A 294 -18.40 -7.31 1.46
CA TYR A 294 -18.78 -6.53 0.28
C TYR A 294 -18.73 -5.05 0.64
N VAL A 295 -17.67 -4.39 0.20
CA VAL A 295 -17.31 -3.05 0.65
C VAL A 295 -17.31 -2.10 -0.54
N VAL A 296 -18.32 -1.22 -0.61
CA VAL A 296 -18.45 -0.19 -1.66
C VAL A 296 -18.90 1.12 -1.02
N VAL A 297 -18.19 2.19 -1.27
CA VAL A 297 -18.54 3.52 -0.76
C VAL A 297 -19.93 3.93 -1.24
N GLY A 298 -20.75 4.41 -0.31
CA GLY A 298 -22.16 4.79 -0.55
C GLY A 298 -23.13 3.62 -0.44
N ARG A 299 -22.67 2.40 -0.13
CA ARG A 299 -23.52 1.20 0.02
C ARG A 299 -23.37 0.59 1.41
N ALA A 300 -24.30 -0.30 1.74
CA ALA A 300 -24.26 -1.05 2.99
C ALA A 300 -23.06 -2.01 3.02
N TYR A 301 -22.39 -2.13 4.15
CA TYR A 301 -21.31 -3.10 4.37
C TYR A 301 -21.94 -4.50 4.49
N GLY A 302 -21.69 -5.34 3.51
CA GLY A 302 -22.29 -6.65 3.40
C GLY A 302 -21.35 -7.78 3.82
N LEU A 303 -21.93 -8.87 4.34
CA LEU A 303 -21.20 -10.07 4.76
C LEU A 303 -21.88 -11.33 4.26
N ILE A 304 -21.08 -12.24 3.69
CA ILE A 304 -21.53 -13.60 3.33
C ILE A 304 -20.47 -14.58 3.85
N ALA A 305 -20.92 -15.72 4.38
CA ALA A 305 -20.02 -16.78 4.82
C ALA A 305 -19.04 -17.18 3.71
N LEU A 306 -17.81 -17.45 4.09
CA LEU A 306 -16.71 -17.72 3.16
C LEU A 306 -17.02 -18.86 2.17
N ASP A 307 -17.72 -19.91 2.65
CA ASP A 307 -18.12 -21.09 1.85
C ASP A 307 -19.31 -20.82 0.90
N LYS A 308 -20.07 -19.74 1.14
CA LYS A 308 -21.26 -19.34 0.36
C LYS A 308 -20.99 -18.24 -0.65
N ALA A 309 -19.90 -17.51 -0.51
CA ALA A 309 -19.53 -16.39 -1.38
C ALA A 309 -19.02 -16.89 -2.75
N ALA A 310 -19.93 -17.06 -3.71
CA ALA A 310 -19.59 -17.51 -5.07
C ALA A 310 -19.03 -16.39 -5.96
N SER A 311 -19.29 -15.14 -5.64
CA SER A 311 -18.77 -13.95 -6.34
C SER A 311 -18.44 -12.85 -5.34
N PHE A 312 -17.53 -11.97 -5.71
CA PHE A 312 -17.10 -10.79 -4.91
C PHE A 312 -17.69 -9.49 -5.43
N ASP A 313 -18.54 -9.58 -6.44
CA ASP A 313 -19.32 -8.46 -6.96
C ASP A 313 -20.41 -8.04 -5.98
N TYR A 314 -20.58 -6.72 -5.79
CA TYR A 314 -21.61 -6.22 -4.87
C TYR A 314 -23.02 -6.56 -5.33
N GLY A 315 -23.27 -6.74 -6.62
CA GLY A 315 -24.55 -7.20 -7.15
C GLY A 315 -24.89 -8.62 -6.70
N PHE A 316 -23.89 -9.48 -6.49
CA PHE A 316 -24.11 -10.79 -5.89
C PHE A 316 -24.60 -10.67 -4.43
N TYR A 317 -24.03 -9.76 -3.66
CA TYR A 317 -24.51 -9.49 -2.31
C TYR A 317 -25.95 -8.97 -2.29
N GLU A 318 -26.33 -8.07 -3.21
CA GLU A 318 -27.70 -7.58 -3.32
C GLU A 318 -28.69 -8.73 -3.64
N GLN A 319 -28.33 -9.63 -4.54
CA GLN A 319 -29.13 -10.83 -4.84
C GLN A 319 -29.25 -11.77 -3.63
N TRP A 320 -28.15 -11.94 -2.90
CA TRP A 320 -28.11 -12.70 -1.66
C TRP A 320 -29.08 -12.16 -0.61
N MET A 321 -29.07 -10.85 -0.41
CA MET A 321 -29.98 -10.17 0.53
C MET A 321 -31.45 -10.31 0.08
N GLN A 322 -31.71 -10.25 -1.23
CA GLN A 322 -33.06 -10.47 -1.76
C GLN A 322 -33.53 -11.90 -1.51
N GLN A 323 -32.66 -12.89 -1.66
CA GLN A 323 -32.99 -14.29 -1.35
C GLN A 323 -33.29 -14.49 0.14
N TRP A 324 -32.55 -13.83 1.03
CA TRP A 324 -32.85 -13.83 2.46
C TRP A 324 -34.20 -13.21 2.78
N ALA A 325 -34.53 -12.10 2.14
CA ALA A 325 -35.87 -11.49 2.29
C ALA A 325 -36.98 -12.42 1.83
N ASP A 326 -36.80 -13.08 0.70
CA ASP A 326 -37.78 -14.10 0.20
C ASP A 326 -37.90 -15.30 1.14
N TYR A 327 -36.77 -15.80 1.66
CA TYR A 327 -36.75 -16.88 2.66
C TYR A 327 -37.54 -16.51 3.91
N LYS A 328 -37.27 -15.32 4.49
CA LYS A 328 -38.00 -14.80 5.67
C LYS A 328 -39.52 -14.70 5.38
N ALA A 329 -39.90 -14.11 4.24
CA ALA A 329 -41.29 -13.95 3.86
C ALA A 329 -42.01 -15.31 3.70
N LYS A 330 -41.32 -16.32 3.14
CA LYS A 330 -41.88 -17.67 3.01
C LYS A 330 -42.05 -18.37 4.36
N ILE A 331 -41.14 -18.17 5.30
CA ILE A 331 -41.29 -18.68 6.67
C ILE A 331 -42.50 -18.04 7.35
N ASP A 332 -42.66 -16.72 7.22
CA ASP A 332 -43.79 -16.01 7.81
C ASP A 332 -45.12 -16.53 7.25
N LEU A 333 -45.21 -16.71 5.92
CA LEU A 333 -46.37 -17.27 5.28
C LEU A 333 -46.64 -18.70 5.75
N TYR A 334 -45.63 -19.55 5.89
CA TYR A 334 -45.74 -20.93 6.38
C TYR A 334 -46.31 -20.97 7.80
N ASN A 335 -45.98 -20.01 8.63
CA ASN A 335 -46.40 -19.93 10.04
C ASN A 335 -47.82 -19.32 10.22
N GLN A 336 -48.38 -18.61 9.22
CA GLN A 336 -49.68 -17.98 9.31
C GLN A 336 -50.89 -18.95 9.37
N GLY A 337 -50.71 -20.23 9.14
CA GLY A 337 -51.69 -21.28 9.45
C GLY A 337 -52.86 -21.47 8.50
N SER A 338 -53.06 -20.62 7.49
CA SER A 338 -54.19 -20.62 6.56
C SER A 338 -54.01 -21.49 5.31
N LEU A 339 -52.86 -22.16 5.16
CA LEU A 339 -52.50 -22.93 3.99
C LEU A 339 -53.16 -24.33 3.97
N THR A 340 -53.57 -24.77 2.78
CA THR A 340 -53.92 -26.18 2.53
C THR A 340 -52.68 -27.07 2.68
N TYR A 341 -52.88 -28.35 2.89
CA TYR A 341 -51.78 -29.32 3.00
C TYR A 341 -50.83 -29.28 1.78
N LYS A 342 -51.40 -29.19 0.57
CA LYS A 342 -50.58 -29.12 -0.68
C LYS A 342 -49.77 -27.84 -0.77
N GLU A 343 -50.34 -26.70 -0.45
CA GLU A 343 -49.64 -25.42 -0.44
C GLU A 343 -48.53 -25.40 0.61
N ARG A 344 -48.81 -25.93 1.80
CA ARG A 344 -47.81 -26.04 2.87
C ARG A 344 -46.64 -26.93 2.47
N GLN A 345 -46.86 -28.04 1.78
CA GLN A 345 -45.79 -28.90 1.27
C GLN A 345 -44.96 -28.19 0.18
N ALA A 346 -45.62 -27.51 -0.76
CA ALA A 346 -44.90 -26.75 -1.79
C ALA A 346 -44.02 -25.66 -1.17
N LEU A 347 -44.58 -24.87 -0.25
CA LEU A 347 -43.86 -23.78 0.42
C LEU A 347 -42.69 -24.31 1.26
N ARG A 348 -42.88 -25.45 1.95
CA ARG A 348 -41.78 -26.09 2.68
C ARG A 348 -40.63 -26.49 1.77
N ASN A 349 -40.90 -27.07 0.60
CA ASN A 349 -39.85 -27.43 -0.35
C ASN A 349 -39.07 -26.19 -0.84
N GLU A 350 -39.76 -25.06 -1.06
CA GLU A 350 -39.14 -23.79 -1.44
C GLU A 350 -38.24 -23.22 -0.31
N ILE A 351 -38.72 -23.26 0.94
CA ILE A 351 -37.97 -22.86 2.12
C ILE A 351 -36.68 -23.70 2.27
N GLU A 352 -36.84 -25.04 2.15
CA GLU A 352 -35.70 -25.98 2.26
C GLU A 352 -34.68 -25.75 1.12
N ALA A 353 -35.12 -25.45 -0.10
CA ALA A 353 -34.25 -25.14 -1.23
C ALA A 353 -33.49 -23.82 -1.01
N LEU A 354 -34.15 -22.78 -0.53
CA LEU A 354 -33.48 -21.50 -0.19
C LEU A 354 -32.50 -21.68 0.96
N ARG A 355 -32.86 -22.41 2.02
CA ARG A 355 -31.99 -22.70 3.14
C ARG A 355 -30.71 -23.43 2.72
N ALA A 356 -30.82 -24.38 1.80
CA ALA A 356 -29.65 -25.09 1.28
C ALA A 356 -28.65 -24.17 0.58
N ILE A 357 -29.13 -23.11 -0.07
CA ILE A 357 -28.28 -22.08 -0.72
C ILE A 357 -27.74 -21.12 0.32
N LEU A 358 -28.59 -20.55 1.16
CA LEU A 358 -28.28 -19.45 2.07
C LEU A 358 -27.50 -19.90 3.31
N GLY A 359 -27.64 -21.14 3.74
CA GLY A 359 -27.11 -21.64 5.01
C GLY A 359 -27.93 -21.20 6.22
N ASP A 360 -27.30 -21.27 7.38
CA ASP A 360 -27.96 -21.02 8.67
C ASP A 360 -27.66 -19.64 9.25
N TYR A 361 -26.73 -18.91 8.66
CA TYR A 361 -26.24 -17.64 9.19
C TYR A 361 -26.53 -16.47 8.26
N HIS A 362 -27.03 -15.41 8.85
CA HIS A 362 -27.26 -14.13 8.21
C HIS A 362 -26.71 -13.01 9.07
N TRP A 363 -25.92 -12.14 8.46
CA TRP A 363 -25.40 -10.94 9.10
C TRP A 363 -26.15 -9.71 8.61
N GLU A 364 -26.66 -8.93 9.53
CA GLU A 364 -27.20 -7.61 9.20
C GLU A 364 -26.05 -6.66 8.83
N PRO A 365 -26.23 -5.75 7.87
CA PRO A 365 -25.22 -4.78 7.49
C PRO A 365 -24.80 -3.91 8.67
N LEU A 366 -23.49 -3.62 8.80
CA LEU A 366 -22.98 -2.77 9.87
C LEU A 366 -23.32 -1.29 9.68
N GLY A 367 -23.48 -0.84 8.44
CA GLY A 367 -23.78 0.55 8.11
C GLY A 367 -23.48 0.89 6.65
N ILE A 368 -23.70 2.14 6.29
CA ILE A 368 -23.34 2.66 4.96
C ILE A 368 -21.88 3.07 4.96
N VAL A 369 -21.10 2.47 4.07
CA VAL A 369 -19.67 2.75 3.92
C VAL A 369 -19.47 4.18 3.39
N THR A 370 -18.69 4.99 4.07
CA THR A 370 -18.34 6.35 3.64
C THR A 370 -16.90 6.44 3.14
N ARG A 371 -16.00 5.59 3.65
CA ARG A 371 -14.61 5.54 3.25
C ARG A 371 -14.03 4.15 3.45
N VAL A 372 -13.06 3.82 2.59
CA VAL A 372 -12.26 2.59 2.67
C VAL A 372 -10.79 2.98 2.52
N ASN A 373 -9.96 2.61 3.48
CA ASN A 373 -8.52 2.78 3.40
C ASN A 373 -7.87 1.39 3.40
N ILE A 374 -7.03 1.11 2.42
CA ILE A 374 -6.35 -0.17 2.24
C ILE A 374 -4.86 0.06 2.45
N HIS A 375 -4.28 -0.60 3.45
CA HIS A 375 -2.88 -0.51 3.84
C HIS A 375 -2.19 -1.83 3.49
N TRP A 376 -1.40 -1.81 2.42
CA TRP A 376 -0.64 -2.97 1.90
C TRP A 376 0.71 -3.11 2.55
#